data_f2e557ec53ab7b5e07a316d39cbad456
#
_entry.id   f2e557ec53ab7b5e07a316d39cbad456
#
_cell.length_a   1.000
_cell.length_b   1.000
_cell.length_c   1.000
_cell.angle_alpha   90.00
_cell.angle_beta   90.00
_cell.angle_gamma   90.00
#
_symmetry.space_group_name_H-M   'P 1'
#
loop_
_entity.id
_entity.type
_entity.pdbx_description
1 polymer ?
#
loop_
_entity_poly.entity_id
_entity_poly.type
_entity_poly.pdbx_seq_one_letter_code
_entity_poly.pdbx_strand_id
1 'polypeptide(L)'
;AGDSERKSQILLERFAKLEQYILNHIPDGTLRISCKQLNENAVNDGISTSKEKDIRTLLYFLTIKGYTRKKEDAVRNMEISRQADFESTMRRFEKRLEISRFAVEWLYQSASYAEKENMPGKAIQFSVVELLNRIKSSTQSLFSRLDDIQLEDVEEALLYLSKIGSLKLEGGFLVLYNAMNIQRIKDNKSRY
;
A
#
# COMPACT_ATOMS: atom_id res chain seq x y z
N ALA A 1 -16.70 12.05 -6.65
CA ALA A 1 -16.42 10.70 -6.13
C ALA A 1 -15.49 9.93 -7.06
N GLY A 2 -15.79 9.84 -8.36
CA GLY A 2 -15.00 9.10 -9.33
C GLY A 2 -13.54 9.54 -9.44
N ASP A 3 -13.26 10.83 -9.33
CA ASP A 3 -11.90 11.37 -9.44
C ASP A 3 -11.04 11.00 -8.23
N SER A 4 -11.60 11.02 -7.02
CA SER A 4 -10.88 10.66 -5.80
C SER A 4 -10.55 9.18 -5.76
N GLU A 5 -11.49 8.33 -6.15
CA GLU A 5 -11.27 6.89 -6.29
C GLU A 5 -10.17 6.62 -7.31
N ARG A 6 -10.25 7.26 -8.49
CA ARG A 6 -9.26 7.12 -9.55
C ARG A 6 -7.86 7.53 -9.09
N LYS A 7 -7.73 8.64 -8.38
CA LYS A 7 -6.45 9.11 -7.83
C LYS A 7 -5.87 8.12 -6.83
N SER A 8 -6.69 7.54 -5.97
CA SER A 8 -6.24 6.52 -5.02
C SER A 8 -5.84 5.24 -5.71
N GLN A 9 -6.55 4.83 -6.77
CA GLN A 9 -6.17 3.66 -7.57
C GLN A 9 -4.85 3.92 -8.31
N ILE A 10 -4.65 5.10 -8.88
CA ILE A 10 -3.40 5.47 -9.54
C ILE A 10 -2.22 5.43 -8.55
N LEU A 11 -2.42 5.97 -7.35
CA LEU A 11 -1.42 5.96 -6.29
C LEU A 11 -1.06 4.53 -5.88
N LEU A 12 -2.09 3.69 -5.68
CA LEU A 12 -1.91 2.28 -5.36
C LEU A 12 -1.11 1.55 -6.45
N GLU A 13 -1.48 1.73 -7.72
CA GLU A 13 -0.80 1.07 -8.83
C GLU A 13 0.65 1.55 -8.98
N ARG A 14 0.91 2.83 -8.75
CA ARG A 14 2.26 3.38 -8.78
C ARG A 14 3.15 2.74 -7.71
N PHE A 15 2.66 2.66 -6.48
CA PHE A 15 3.40 2.02 -5.40
C PHE A 15 3.53 0.51 -5.59
N ALA A 16 2.51 -0.14 -6.16
CA ALA A 16 2.59 -1.57 -6.49
C ALA A 16 3.69 -1.86 -7.51
N LYS A 17 3.82 -1.04 -8.55
CA LYS A 17 4.89 -1.19 -9.54
C LYS A 17 6.27 -1.02 -8.91
N LEU A 18 6.42 -0.02 -8.05
CA LEU A 18 7.68 0.23 -7.35
C LEU A 18 8.02 -0.91 -6.39
N GLU A 19 7.06 -1.40 -5.66
CA GLU A 19 7.23 -2.52 -4.74
C GLU A 19 7.62 -3.80 -5.49
N GLN A 20 6.93 -4.09 -6.58
CA GLN A 20 7.26 -5.24 -7.43
C GLN A 20 8.68 -5.12 -7.98
N TYR A 21 9.09 -3.93 -8.40
CA TYR A 21 10.46 -3.66 -8.84
C TYR A 21 11.46 -4.00 -7.72
N ILE A 22 11.22 -3.52 -6.51
CA ILE A 22 12.08 -3.79 -5.36
C ILE A 22 12.19 -5.29 -5.10
N LEU A 23 11.05 -5.99 -5.05
CA LEU A 23 11.00 -7.43 -4.77
C LEU A 23 11.70 -8.25 -5.85
N ASN A 24 11.56 -7.85 -7.11
CA ASN A 24 12.22 -8.51 -8.22
C ASN A 24 13.76 -8.35 -8.22
N HIS A 25 14.25 -7.28 -7.61
CA HIS A 25 15.69 -6.96 -7.58
C HIS A 25 16.40 -7.45 -6.31
N ILE A 26 15.67 -8.00 -5.35
CA ILE A 26 16.29 -8.66 -4.20
C ILE A 26 16.69 -10.07 -4.60
N PRO A 27 18.01 -10.40 -4.63
CA PRO A 27 18.46 -11.73 -5.00
C PRO A 27 18.13 -12.76 -3.92
N ASP A 28 18.42 -14.03 -4.19
CA ASP A 28 18.25 -15.11 -3.20
C ASP A 28 19.17 -14.95 -1.98
N GLY A 29 20.18 -14.13 -2.07
CA GLY A 29 21.04 -13.75 -0.96
C GLY A 29 20.68 -12.37 -0.43
N THR A 30 21.70 -11.54 -0.28
CA THR A 30 21.56 -10.18 0.28
C THR A 30 21.89 -9.15 -0.79
N LEU A 31 21.01 -8.15 -0.92
CA LEU A 31 21.28 -6.96 -1.73
C LEU A 31 21.85 -5.88 -0.81
N ARG A 32 23.02 -5.36 -1.15
CA ARG A 32 23.62 -4.22 -0.45
C ARG A 32 23.52 -2.98 -1.31
N ILE A 33 22.72 -2.01 -0.87
CA ILE A 33 22.41 -0.81 -1.65
C ILE A 33 21.90 0.31 -0.72
N SER A 34 22.02 1.56 -1.16
CA SER A 34 21.36 2.69 -0.49
C SER A 34 19.95 2.92 -1.05
N CYS A 35 19.09 3.57 -0.29
CA CYS A 35 17.76 3.97 -0.78
C CYS A 35 17.87 4.90 -1.99
N LYS A 36 18.85 5.79 -1.97
CA LYS A 36 19.11 6.71 -3.08
C LYS A 36 19.44 5.95 -4.37
N GLN A 37 20.36 4.98 -4.28
CA GLN A 37 20.77 4.20 -5.45
C GLN A 37 19.62 3.32 -5.96
N LEU A 38 18.86 2.72 -5.07
CA LEU A 38 17.70 1.90 -5.44
C LEU A 38 16.65 2.74 -6.17
N ASN A 39 16.42 3.97 -5.69
CA ASN A 39 15.52 4.90 -6.37
C ASN A 39 16.04 5.31 -7.75
N GLU A 40 17.33 5.63 -7.86
CA GLU A 40 17.94 5.97 -9.16
C GLU A 40 17.80 4.81 -10.15
N ASN A 41 18.03 3.58 -9.70
CA ASN A 41 17.86 2.39 -10.53
C ASN A 41 16.41 2.22 -10.99
N ALA A 42 15.45 2.42 -10.09
CA ALA A 42 14.02 2.33 -10.41
C ALA A 42 13.60 3.39 -11.45
N VAL A 43 14.05 4.61 -11.29
CA VAL A 43 13.79 5.72 -12.24
C VAL A 43 14.39 5.39 -13.60
N ASN A 44 15.64 4.93 -13.63
CA ASN A 44 16.33 4.56 -14.87
C ASN A 44 15.66 3.40 -15.60
N ASP A 45 15.04 2.49 -14.85
CA ASP A 45 14.32 1.33 -15.42
C ASP A 45 12.85 1.63 -15.73
N GLY A 46 12.44 2.89 -15.68
CA GLY A 46 11.12 3.32 -16.15
C GLY A 46 10.05 3.50 -15.07
N ILE A 47 10.41 3.40 -13.80
CA ILE A 47 9.51 3.75 -12.69
C ILE A 47 9.65 5.26 -12.44
N SER A 48 9.10 6.05 -13.33
CA SER A 48 9.47 7.44 -13.57
C SER A 48 9.13 8.44 -12.46
N THR A 49 8.25 8.08 -11.52
CA THR A 49 7.76 9.01 -10.51
C THR A 49 8.24 8.68 -9.10
N SER A 50 9.13 7.69 -8.97
CA SER A 50 9.61 7.26 -7.67
C SER A 50 10.57 8.30 -7.08
N LYS A 51 10.45 8.50 -5.77
CA LYS A 51 11.32 9.33 -4.96
C LYS A 51 11.96 8.50 -3.88
N GLU A 52 13.11 8.93 -3.37
CA GLU A 52 13.80 8.21 -2.30
C GLU A 52 12.89 7.92 -1.10
N LYS A 53 12.02 8.88 -0.73
CA LYS A 53 11.05 8.67 0.36
C LYS A 53 10.06 7.55 0.08
N ASP A 54 9.71 7.32 -1.18
CA ASP A 54 8.80 6.23 -1.57
C ASP A 54 9.48 4.88 -1.34
N ILE A 55 10.76 4.77 -1.68
CA ILE A 55 11.58 3.59 -1.39
C ILE A 55 11.61 3.31 0.11
N ARG A 56 11.88 4.33 0.93
CA ARG A 56 11.90 4.20 2.39
C ARG A 56 10.57 3.73 2.95
N THR A 57 9.48 4.30 2.45
CA THR A 57 8.12 3.91 2.87
C THR A 57 7.85 2.44 2.59
N LEU A 58 8.17 1.99 1.37
CA LEU A 58 7.95 0.59 0.99
C LEU A 58 8.86 -0.37 1.75
N LEU A 59 10.12 -0.05 1.91
CA LEU A 59 11.05 -0.90 2.67
C LEU A 59 10.65 -1.00 4.14
N TYR A 60 10.20 0.09 4.71
CA TYR A 60 9.65 0.07 6.07
C TYR A 60 8.48 -0.90 6.17
N PHE A 61 7.50 -0.76 5.27
CA PHE A 61 6.34 -1.66 5.25
C PHE A 61 6.75 -3.12 5.05
N LEU A 62 7.59 -3.38 4.05
CA LEU A 62 8.04 -4.74 3.74
C LEU A 62 8.78 -5.38 4.93
N THR A 63 9.52 -4.58 5.68
CA THR A 63 10.25 -5.06 6.86
C THR A 63 9.30 -5.37 8.02
N ILE A 64 8.39 -4.47 8.35
CA ILE A 64 7.47 -4.69 9.48
C ILE A 64 6.49 -5.83 9.21
N LYS A 65 6.18 -6.11 7.96
CA LYS A 65 5.27 -7.20 7.57
C LYS A 65 6.00 -8.50 7.27
N GLY A 66 7.30 -8.52 7.42
CA GLY A 66 8.09 -9.74 7.31
C GLY A 66 8.30 -10.24 5.88
N TYR A 67 8.17 -9.40 4.87
CA TYR A 67 8.55 -9.75 3.49
C TYR A 67 10.06 -9.76 3.33
N THR A 68 10.72 -8.76 3.93
CA THR A 68 12.16 -8.57 3.85
C THR A 68 12.74 -8.39 5.25
N ARG A 69 14.03 -8.66 5.34
CA ARG A 69 14.86 -8.29 6.50
C ARG A 69 15.82 -7.21 6.03
N LYS A 70 15.95 -6.17 6.83
CA LYS A 70 16.84 -5.06 6.53
C LYS A 70 17.82 -4.86 7.66
N LYS A 71 19.09 -4.70 7.31
CA LYS A 71 20.16 -4.32 8.24
C LYS A 71 20.83 -3.07 7.67
N GLU A 72 20.90 -2.02 8.47
CA GLU A 72 21.57 -0.77 8.09
C GLU A 72 23.01 -0.79 8.56
N ASP A 73 23.93 -0.29 7.74
CA ASP A 73 25.29 -0.04 8.13
C ASP A 73 25.54 1.46 8.37
N ALA A 74 26.70 1.80 8.95
CA ALA A 74 27.05 3.17 9.29
C ALA A 74 27.29 4.08 8.09
N VAL A 75 27.30 3.56 6.86
CA VAL A 75 27.68 4.26 5.64
C VAL A 75 26.51 4.48 4.69
N ARG A 76 25.28 4.48 5.20
CA ARG A 76 24.04 4.69 4.45
C ARG A 76 23.65 3.56 3.50
N ASN A 77 24.38 2.47 3.47
CA ASN A 77 23.95 1.27 2.77
C ASN A 77 23.09 0.43 3.69
N MET A 78 22.25 -0.37 3.09
CA MET A 78 21.45 -1.33 3.80
C MET A 78 21.65 -2.70 3.13
N GLU A 79 21.53 -3.74 3.93
CA GLU A 79 21.48 -5.10 3.47
C GLU A 79 20.03 -5.56 3.51
N ILE A 80 19.48 -5.95 2.37
CA ILE A 80 18.10 -6.40 2.25
C ILE A 80 18.08 -7.84 1.79
N SER A 81 17.31 -8.67 2.48
CA SER A 81 17.10 -10.07 2.09
C SER A 81 15.61 -10.41 2.19
N ARG A 82 15.16 -11.37 1.38
CA ARG A 82 13.80 -11.91 1.48
C ARG A 82 13.69 -12.85 2.67
N GLN A 83 12.52 -12.85 3.30
CA GLN A 83 12.22 -13.77 4.41
C GLN A 83 11.64 -15.11 3.93
N ALA A 84 11.16 -15.15 2.69
CA ALA A 84 10.59 -16.34 2.07
C ALA A 84 11.10 -16.48 0.64
N ASP A 85 10.81 -17.60 -0.01
CA ASP A 85 11.15 -17.77 -1.43
C ASP A 85 10.39 -16.76 -2.30
N PHE A 86 10.87 -16.57 -3.52
CA PHE A 86 10.32 -15.58 -4.44
C PHE A 86 8.84 -15.81 -4.74
N GLU A 87 8.45 -17.07 -5.00
CA GLU A 87 7.06 -17.39 -5.34
C GLU A 87 6.11 -17.09 -4.19
N SER A 88 6.46 -17.48 -2.97
CA SER A 88 5.66 -17.19 -1.78
C SER A 88 5.53 -15.68 -1.53
N THR A 89 6.64 -14.96 -1.72
CA THR A 89 6.66 -13.50 -1.59
C THR A 89 5.73 -12.85 -2.60
N MET A 90 5.80 -13.28 -3.87
CA MET A 90 4.97 -12.71 -4.93
C MET A 90 3.48 -13.07 -4.77
N ARG A 91 3.16 -14.29 -4.33
CA ARG A 91 1.76 -14.66 -4.01
C ARG A 91 1.17 -13.78 -2.91
N ARG A 92 1.94 -13.54 -1.87
CA ARG A 92 1.52 -12.65 -0.79
C ARG A 92 1.35 -11.22 -1.27
N PHE A 93 2.25 -10.73 -2.10
CA PHE A 93 2.16 -9.42 -2.73
C PHE A 93 0.89 -9.28 -3.57
N GLU A 94 0.63 -10.23 -4.46
CA GLU A 94 -0.54 -10.21 -5.33
C GLU A 94 -1.85 -10.27 -4.54
N LYS A 95 -1.91 -11.11 -3.53
CA LYS A 95 -3.06 -11.21 -2.63
C LYS A 95 -3.36 -9.87 -1.96
N ARG A 96 -2.34 -9.24 -1.40
CA ARG A 96 -2.50 -7.93 -0.78
C ARG A 96 -2.93 -6.86 -1.77
N LEU A 97 -2.36 -6.89 -2.98
CA LEU A 97 -2.71 -5.93 -4.03
C LEU A 97 -4.19 -6.04 -4.42
N GLU A 98 -4.68 -7.24 -4.63
CA GLU A 98 -6.10 -7.46 -4.99
C GLU A 98 -7.05 -7.03 -3.86
N ILE A 99 -6.71 -7.35 -2.63
CA ILE A 99 -7.49 -6.88 -1.46
C ILE A 99 -7.48 -5.35 -1.39
N SER A 100 -6.33 -4.75 -1.63
CA SER A 100 -6.18 -3.28 -1.61
C SER A 100 -7.03 -2.60 -2.70
N ARG A 101 -7.02 -3.14 -3.91
CA ARG A 101 -7.85 -2.65 -5.02
C ARG A 101 -9.33 -2.70 -4.67
N PHE A 102 -9.78 -3.83 -4.16
CA PHE A 102 -11.16 -4.01 -3.73
C PHE A 102 -11.53 -3.03 -2.60
N ALA A 103 -10.66 -2.89 -1.61
CA ALA A 103 -10.90 -2.01 -0.48
C ALA A 103 -11.05 -0.55 -0.90
N VAL A 104 -10.17 -0.06 -1.78
CA VAL A 104 -10.27 1.31 -2.28
C VAL A 104 -11.60 1.53 -3.00
N GLU A 105 -11.97 0.63 -3.91
CA GLU A 105 -13.23 0.72 -4.64
C GLU A 105 -14.44 0.73 -3.69
N TRP A 106 -14.49 -0.23 -2.78
CA TRP A 106 -15.60 -0.34 -1.84
C TRP A 106 -15.72 0.88 -0.92
N LEU A 107 -14.60 1.35 -0.40
CA LEU A 107 -14.58 2.51 0.50
C LEU A 107 -15.02 3.79 -0.20
N TYR A 108 -14.59 3.99 -1.45
CA TYR A 108 -15.02 5.16 -2.20
C TYR A 108 -16.48 5.10 -2.64
N GLN A 109 -16.99 3.92 -2.94
CA GLN A 109 -18.42 3.75 -3.18
C GLN A 109 -19.23 4.08 -1.92
N SER A 110 -18.74 3.67 -0.76
CA SER A 110 -19.36 4.03 0.52
C SER A 110 -19.23 5.51 0.85
N ALA A 111 -18.11 6.12 0.49
CA ALA A 111 -17.85 7.55 0.69
C ALA A 111 -18.74 8.44 -0.19
N SER A 112 -19.12 7.99 -1.39
CA SER A 112 -20.01 8.76 -2.25
C SER A 112 -21.38 9.00 -1.62
N TYR A 113 -21.78 8.15 -0.70
CA TYR A 113 -22.96 8.36 0.14
C TYR A 113 -22.77 9.53 1.11
N ALA A 114 -21.58 9.65 1.70
CA ALA A 114 -21.25 10.75 2.62
C ALA A 114 -21.02 12.08 1.88
N GLU A 115 -20.51 12.03 0.64
CA GLU A 115 -20.35 13.23 -0.20
C GLU A 115 -21.70 13.81 -0.63
N LYS A 116 -22.70 12.98 -0.88
CA LYS A 116 -24.08 13.44 -1.15
C LYS A 116 -24.67 14.19 0.03
N GLU A 117 -24.14 14.01 1.23
CA GLU A 117 -24.54 14.70 2.45
C GLU A 117 -23.64 15.92 2.78
N ASN A 118 -22.83 16.40 1.83
CA ASN A 118 -21.93 17.54 1.97
C ASN A 118 -20.89 17.39 3.10
N MET A 119 -20.31 16.22 3.26
CA MET A 119 -19.29 15.96 4.27
C MET A 119 -17.98 15.44 3.66
N PRO A 120 -17.23 16.27 2.90
CA PRO A 120 -15.95 15.84 2.37
C PRO A 120 -14.97 15.55 3.49
N GLY A 121 -14.28 14.40 3.43
CA GLY A 121 -13.29 14.00 4.42
C GLY A 121 -13.85 13.40 5.70
N LYS A 122 -15.14 13.08 5.76
CA LYS A 122 -15.73 12.40 6.90
C LYS A 122 -15.17 10.99 7.05
N ALA A 123 -14.82 10.62 8.27
CA ALA A 123 -14.41 9.26 8.60
C ALA A 123 -15.55 8.28 8.30
N ILE A 124 -15.21 7.19 7.62
CA ILE A 124 -16.13 6.10 7.39
C ILE A 124 -15.90 5.07 8.48
N GLN A 125 -16.92 4.82 9.27
CA GLN A 125 -16.86 3.79 10.29
C GLN A 125 -17.23 2.45 9.68
N PHE A 126 -16.33 1.48 9.77
CA PHE A 126 -16.62 0.11 9.38
C PHE A 126 -15.70 -0.84 10.16
N SER A 127 -16.10 -2.08 10.26
CA SER A 127 -15.25 -3.11 10.85
C SER A 127 -14.44 -3.82 9.76
N VAL A 128 -13.25 -4.28 10.12
CA VAL A 128 -12.41 -5.10 9.23
C VAL A 128 -13.12 -6.40 8.86
N VAL A 129 -13.90 -6.94 9.77
CA VAL A 129 -14.75 -8.14 9.54
C VAL A 129 -15.79 -7.87 8.46
N GLU A 130 -16.40 -6.69 8.44
CA GLU A 130 -17.35 -6.30 7.39
C GLU A 130 -16.69 -6.29 6.01
N LEU A 131 -15.50 -5.71 5.91
CA LEU A 131 -14.73 -5.71 4.67
C LEU A 131 -14.37 -7.13 4.24
N LEU A 132 -13.93 -7.98 5.17
CA LEU A 132 -13.65 -9.38 4.91
C LEU A 132 -14.88 -10.11 4.36
N ASN A 133 -16.05 -9.89 4.95
CA ASN A 133 -17.30 -10.49 4.51
C ASN A 133 -17.68 -10.01 3.10
N ARG A 134 -17.46 -8.74 2.80
CA ARG A 134 -17.68 -8.19 1.45
C ARG A 134 -16.79 -8.84 0.42
N ILE A 135 -15.52 -9.05 0.74
CA ILE A 135 -14.57 -9.75 -0.12
C ILE A 135 -15.04 -11.19 -0.37
N LYS A 136 -15.41 -11.91 0.69
CA LYS A 136 -15.84 -13.31 0.60
C LYS A 136 -17.14 -13.48 -0.18
N SER A 137 -18.03 -12.51 -0.12
CA SER A 137 -19.29 -12.53 -0.88
C SER A 137 -19.16 -11.98 -2.30
N SER A 138 -17.97 -11.47 -2.66
CA SER A 138 -17.71 -10.97 -3.99
C SER A 138 -17.71 -12.11 -5.01
N THR A 139 -18.41 -11.91 -6.12
CA THR A 139 -18.42 -12.84 -7.26
C THR A 139 -17.27 -12.60 -8.23
N GLN A 140 -16.38 -11.67 -7.90
CA GLN A 140 -15.23 -11.38 -8.77
C GLN A 140 -14.31 -12.59 -8.83
N SER A 141 -14.06 -13.07 -10.04
CA SER A 141 -13.23 -14.24 -10.31
C SER A 141 -11.77 -14.09 -9.85
N LEU A 142 -11.34 -12.85 -9.57
CA LEU A 142 -10.01 -12.56 -9.08
C LEU A 142 -9.71 -13.19 -7.73
N PHE A 143 -10.71 -13.29 -6.85
CA PHE A 143 -10.54 -13.88 -5.53
C PHE A 143 -10.60 -15.41 -5.52
N SER A 144 -11.15 -16.04 -6.57
CA SER A 144 -11.22 -17.50 -6.65
C SER A 144 -9.85 -18.17 -6.86
N ARG A 145 -8.84 -17.38 -7.32
CA ARG A 145 -7.47 -17.86 -7.54
C ARG A 145 -6.52 -17.58 -6.38
N LEU A 146 -7.00 -16.82 -5.38
CA LEU A 146 -6.21 -16.51 -4.21
C LEU A 146 -6.41 -17.57 -3.14
N ASP A 147 -5.38 -17.78 -2.33
CA ASP A 147 -5.48 -18.56 -1.12
C ASP A 147 -6.60 -17.99 -0.24
N ASP A 148 -7.13 -18.82 0.66
CA ASP A 148 -8.19 -18.40 1.57
C ASP A 148 -7.81 -17.08 2.28
N ILE A 149 -8.69 -16.07 2.16
CA ILE A 149 -8.44 -14.74 2.71
C ILE A 149 -8.85 -14.70 4.17
N GLN A 150 -7.91 -14.38 5.02
CA GLN A 150 -8.09 -14.26 6.45
C GLN A 150 -8.19 -12.79 6.87
N LEU A 151 -8.63 -12.57 8.11
CA LEU A 151 -8.73 -11.22 8.69
C LEU A 151 -7.40 -10.48 8.65
N GLU A 152 -6.31 -11.17 8.95
CA GLU A 152 -4.97 -10.63 8.95
C GLU A 152 -4.54 -10.12 7.57
N ASP A 153 -5.00 -10.76 6.51
CA ASP A 153 -4.73 -10.33 5.14
C ASP A 153 -5.38 -8.98 4.83
N VAL A 154 -6.61 -8.80 5.31
CA VAL A 154 -7.34 -7.54 5.15
C VAL A 154 -6.69 -6.43 5.98
N GLU A 155 -6.28 -6.73 7.20
CA GLU A 155 -5.57 -5.78 8.07
C GLU A 155 -4.24 -5.34 7.45
N GLU A 156 -3.50 -6.26 6.85
CA GLU A 156 -2.25 -5.95 6.15
C GLU A 156 -2.50 -5.02 4.97
N ALA A 157 -3.53 -5.29 4.17
CA ALA A 157 -3.89 -4.45 3.02
C ALA A 157 -4.28 -3.02 3.45
N LEU A 158 -5.06 -2.89 4.52
CA LEU A 158 -5.45 -1.59 5.05
C LEU A 158 -4.24 -0.82 5.59
N LEU A 159 -3.35 -1.51 6.30
CA LEU A 159 -2.12 -0.90 6.78
C LEU A 159 -1.24 -0.42 5.61
N TYR A 160 -1.11 -1.23 4.57
CA TYR A 160 -0.39 -0.85 3.36
C TYR A 160 -0.96 0.42 2.74
N LEU A 161 -2.28 0.45 2.53
CA LEU A 161 -2.96 1.63 1.99
C LEU A 161 -2.72 2.89 2.84
N SER A 162 -2.69 2.72 4.16
CA SER A 162 -2.37 3.81 5.08
C SER A 162 -0.92 4.28 4.92
N LYS A 163 0.03 3.35 4.80
CA LYS A 163 1.46 3.68 4.68
C LYS A 163 1.79 4.39 3.37
N ILE A 164 1.15 4.02 2.26
CA ILE A 164 1.34 4.71 0.98
C ILE A 164 0.53 6.01 0.86
N GLY A 165 -0.31 6.31 1.83
CA GLY A 165 -1.08 7.55 1.88
C GLY A 165 -2.42 7.53 1.15
N SER A 166 -2.91 6.36 0.72
CA SER A 166 -4.24 6.23 0.12
C SER A 166 -5.35 6.43 1.12
N LEU A 167 -5.14 5.96 2.34
CA LEU A 167 -6.10 6.02 3.44
C LEU A 167 -5.42 6.53 4.70
N LYS A 168 -6.23 6.95 5.66
CA LYS A 168 -5.78 7.17 7.04
C LYS A 168 -6.63 6.31 7.96
N LEU A 169 -5.98 5.56 8.83
CA LEU A 169 -6.63 4.76 9.87
C LEU A 169 -6.66 5.58 11.16
N GLU A 170 -7.85 5.71 11.75
CA GLU A 170 -8.03 6.52 12.95
C GLU A 170 -9.05 5.85 13.87
N GLY A 171 -8.56 5.22 14.95
CA GLY A 171 -9.40 4.67 16.00
C GLY A 171 -10.54 3.74 15.54
N GLY A 172 -10.29 2.88 14.57
CA GLY A 172 -11.32 2.02 13.96
C GLY A 172 -12.09 2.67 12.82
N PHE A 173 -11.75 3.89 12.47
CA PHE A 173 -12.35 4.61 11.34
C PHE A 173 -11.35 4.77 10.21
N LEU A 174 -11.85 4.75 8.98
CA LEU A 174 -11.06 5.10 7.81
C LEU A 174 -11.45 6.48 7.30
N VAL A 175 -10.45 7.30 7.05
CA VAL A 175 -10.63 8.57 6.36
C VAL A 175 -10.04 8.43 4.97
N LEU A 176 -10.84 8.68 3.95
CA LEU A 176 -10.42 8.57 2.57
C LEU A 176 -9.79 9.87 2.09
N TYR A 177 -8.64 9.75 1.41
CA TYR A 177 -7.93 10.88 0.85
C TYR A 177 -7.74 10.72 -0.64
N ASN A 178 -7.87 11.82 -1.37
CA ASN A 178 -7.26 11.96 -2.69
C ASN A 178 -5.84 12.55 -2.52
N ALA A 179 -5.10 12.64 -3.59
CA ALA A 179 -3.73 13.15 -3.55
C ALA A 179 -3.63 14.58 -2.98
N MET A 180 -4.62 15.41 -3.22
CA MET A 180 -4.66 16.77 -2.68
C MET A 180 -4.89 16.78 -1.16
N ASN A 181 -5.74 15.91 -0.67
CA ASN A 181 -6.00 15.79 0.76
C ASN A 181 -4.77 15.31 1.53
N ILE A 182 -4.01 14.40 0.94
CA ILE A 182 -2.73 13.93 1.51
C ILE A 182 -1.78 15.11 1.69
N GLN A 183 -1.65 15.96 0.69
CA GLN A 183 -0.77 17.13 0.76
C GLN A 183 -1.23 18.12 1.83
N ARG A 184 -2.53 18.38 1.93
CA ARG A 184 -3.10 19.24 3.00
C ARG A 184 -2.77 18.74 4.39
N ILE A 185 -2.82 17.43 4.60
CA ILE A 185 -2.52 16.83 5.90
C ILE A 185 -1.04 16.99 6.23
N LYS A 186 -0.16 16.79 5.27
CA LYS A 186 1.27 17.03 5.44
C LYS A 186 1.55 18.48 5.78
N ASP A 187 0.91 19.41 5.08
CA ASP A 187 1.06 20.85 5.33
C ASP A 187 0.56 21.23 6.73
N ASN A 188 -0.57 20.67 7.16
CA ASN A 188 -1.10 20.90 8.50
C ASN A 188 -0.20 20.33 9.60
N LYS A 189 0.40 19.15 9.38
CA LYS A 189 1.35 18.56 10.34
C LYS A 189 2.62 19.39 10.48
N SER A 190 3.08 20.04 9.42
CA SER A 190 4.26 20.90 9.48
C SER A 190 4.03 22.22 10.20
N ARG A 191 2.78 22.58 10.49
CA ARG A 191 2.40 23.79 11.25
C ARG A 191 2.34 23.57 12.76
N TYR A 192 2.38 22.34 13.20
CA TYR A 192 2.37 21.97 14.61
C TYR A 192 3.73 21.38 15.00
#